data_149375e4c022dca25c63913580e7cd89
#
_entry.id   149375e4c022dca25c63913580e7cd89
#
_cell.length_a   1.000
_cell.length_b   1.000
_cell.length_c   1.000
_cell.angle_alpha   90.00
_cell.angle_beta   90.00
_cell.angle_gamma   90.00
#
_symmetry.space_group_name_H-M   'P 1'
#
loop_
_entity.id
_entity.type
_entity.pdbx_description
1 polymer ?
#
loop_
_entity_poly.entity_id
_entity_poly.type
_entity_poly.pdbx_seq_one_letter_code
_entity_poly.pdbx_strand_id
1 'polypeptide(L)'
;VIDVTSFFGGNEKCISPIKQESPLAKLFGGGNSLKGTFAADASNILSVKTFPNNIEIKSLLSFTTTPLNQPYSVTVHRSLFVLPDTLMAMRLQDNRVGYFSSDKSLYTSSKDKIIPQTFIHRWRIEPKKQDLERYFKGELVEPMKPIVFYVDTAFPEKWRTVVKQGIEDWNMAFEAAGVK
;
A
#
# COMPACT_ATOMS: atom_id res chain seq x y z
N VAL A 1 25.45 10.10 -5.25
CA VAL A 1 25.04 9.54 -3.94
C VAL A 1 24.34 10.66 -3.18
N ILE A 2 23.18 10.37 -2.61
CA ILE A 2 22.39 11.33 -1.84
C ILE A 2 22.28 10.78 -0.42
N ASP A 3 22.52 11.63 0.59
CA ASP A 3 22.26 11.29 1.99
C ASP A 3 20.77 11.50 2.28
N VAL A 4 20.10 10.42 2.69
CA VAL A 4 18.66 10.40 3.05
C VAL A 4 18.44 10.09 4.54
N THR A 5 19.48 10.14 5.34
CA THR A 5 19.45 9.82 6.78
C THR A 5 18.45 10.68 7.53
N SER A 6 18.44 11.99 7.28
CA SER A 6 17.50 12.93 7.91
C SER A 6 16.05 12.67 7.50
N PHE A 7 15.82 12.20 6.27
CA PHE A 7 14.48 11.88 5.77
C PHE A 7 13.89 10.65 6.47
N PHE A 8 14.65 9.57 6.61
CA PHE A 8 14.17 8.32 7.21
C PHE A 8 14.37 8.25 8.73
N GLY A 9 15.35 8.96 9.27
CA GLY A 9 15.57 9.09 10.71
C GLY A 9 14.81 10.28 11.34
N GLY A 10 14.24 11.15 10.53
CA GLY A 10 13.49 12.33 10.92
C GLY A 10 11.97 12.15 10.91
N ASN A 11 11.28 13.21 11.31
CA ASN A 11 9.81 13.28 11.33
C ASN A 11 9.27 14.04 10.09
N GLU A 12 9.57 13.51 8.90
CA GLU A 12 9.06 14.06 7.65
C GLU A 12 7.54 13.91 7.56
N LYS A 13 6.84 15.01 7.27
CA LYS A 13 5.37 15.10 7.32
C LYS A 13 4.67 14.05 6.44
N CYS A 14 5.21 13.75 5.26
CA CYS A 14 4.62 12.82 4.30
C CYS A 14 4.72 11.35 4.74
N ILE A 15 5.68 11.01 5.60
CA ILE A 15 5.95 9.64 6.07
C ILE A 15 5.92 9.53 7.61
N SER A 16 5.44 10.56 8.30
CA SER A 16 5.31 10.56 9.76
C SER A 16 4.26 9.55 10.23
N PRO A 17 4.53 8.77 11.28
CA PRO A 17 3.54 7.92 11.92
C PRO A 17 2.46 8.75 12.65
N ILE A 18 2.74 10.02 12.95
CA ILE A 18 1.81 10.94 13.59
C ILE A 18 1.14 11.78 12.51
N LYS A 19 -0.15 11.56 12.31
CA LYS A 19 -0.94 12.41 11.40
C LYS A 19 -1.06 13.81 11.98
N GLN A 20 -0.64 14.82 11.23
CA GLN A 20 -0.92 16.20 11.57
C GLN A 20 -2.42 16.45 11.38
N GLU A 21 -3.07 16.93 12.43
CA GLU A 21 -4.48 17.34 12.34
C GLU A 21 -4.60 18.49 11.34
N SER A 22 -5.54 18.39 10.42
CA SER A 22 -5.90 19.53 9.60
C SER A 22 -6.46 20.65 10.47
N PRO A 23 -6.31 21.91 10.10
CA PRO A 23 -6.91 23.03 10.84
C PRO A 23 -8.42 22.87 11.05
N LEU A 24 -9.10 22.23 10.11
CA LEU A 24 -10.53 21.93 10.17
C LEU A 24 -10.87 20.88 11.24
N ALA A 25 -10.06 19.84 11.38
CA ALA A 25 -10.25 18.78 12.39
C ALA A 25 -10.13 19.35 13.82
N LYS A 26 -9.27 20.34 14.02
CA LYS A 26 -9.17 21.06 15.30
C LYS A 26 -10.45 21.82 15.66
N LEU A 27 -11.13 22.36 14.66
CA LEU A 27 -12.37 23.13 14.85
C LEU A 27 -13.56 22.25 15.25
N PHE A 28 -13.61 21.01 14.76
CA PHE A 28 -14.71 20.08 14.97
C PHE A 28 -14.45 19.04 16.08
N GLY A 29 -13.41 19.21 16.89
CA GLY A 29 -13.16 18.33 18.06
C GLY A 29 -12.80 16.88 17.68
N GLY A 30 -12.36 16.65 16.47
CA GLY A 30 -12.08 15.34 15.95
C GLY A 30 -10.68 14.83 16.31
N GLY A 31 -10.63 13.74 17.03
CA GLY A 31 -9.54 12.79 17.01
C GLY A 31 -8.60 12.78 18.21
N ASN A 32 -8.54 11.64 18.88
CA ASN A 32 -7.43 11.21 19.73
C ASN A 32 -6.17 10.96 18.92
N SER A 33 -5.65 11.97 18.19
CA SER A 33 -4.34 11.84 17.58
C SER A 33 -3.28 12.07 18.66
N LEU A 34 -2.32 11.17 18.73
CA LEU A 34 -1.14 11.34 19.58
C LEU A 34 -0.46 12.65 19.17
N LYS A 35 -0.48 13.64 20.08
CA LYS A 35 0.21 14.92 19.90
C LYS A 35 1.57 14.82 20.58
N GLY A 36 2.61 15.20 19.87
CA GLY A 36 3.93 15.18 20.45
C GLY A 36 4.95 15.97 19.66
N THR A 37 5.98 16.40 20.35
CA THR A 37 7.16 17.02 19.76
C THR A 37 8.17 15.94 19.41
N PHE A 38 8.70 15.96 18.21
CA PHE A 38 9.74 15.03 17.76
C PHE A 38 11.05 15.26 18.52
N ALA A 39 11.62 14.17 19.03
CA ALA A 39 12.89 14.14 19.73
C ALA A 39 13.98 13.55 18.83
N ALA A 40 14.71 14.41 18.13
CA ALA A 40 15.73 13.98 17.15
C ALA A 40 16.84 13.18 17.82
N ASP A 41 17.28 13.59 19.00
CA ASP A 41 18.40 12.96 19.73
C ASP A 41 18.09 11.53 20.19
N ALA A 42 16.79 11.19 20.32
CA ALA A 42 16.31 9.87 20.69
C ALA A 42 15.78 9.05 19.51
N SER A 43 15.98 9.53 18.29
CA SER A 43 15.50 8.90 17.06
C SER A 43 16.66 8.45 16.18
N ASN A 44 16.56 7.27 15.59
CA ASN A 44 17.61 6.74 14.73
C ASN A 44 17.08 5.71 13.72
N ILE A 45 17.88 5.41 12.70
CA ILE A 45 17.67 4.31 11.78
C ILE A 45 18.23 3.03 12.41
N LEU A 46 17.35 2.04 12.63
CA LEU A 46 17.73 0.75 13.24
C LEU A 46 18.36 -0.21 12.24
N SER A 47 17.82 -0.26 11.04
CA SER A 47 18.32 -1.13 9.98
C SER A 47 17.88 -0.68 8.59
N VAL A 48 18.73 -0.98 7.60
CA VAL A 48 18.42 -0.85 6.18
C VAL A 48 18.75 -2.19 5.54
N LYS A 49 17.77 -2.77 4.82
CA LYS A 49 17.96 -4.00 4.05
C LYS A 49 17.63 -3.71 2.59
N THR A 50 18.51 -4.13 1.70
CA THR A 50 18.35 -3.95 0.26
C THR A 50 18.10 -5.29 -0.42
N PHE A 51 17.16 -5.28 -1.34
CA PHE A 51 16.79 -6.42 -2.18
C PHE A 51 16.78 -5.95 -3.64
N PRO A 52 16.72 -6.86 -4.63
CA PRO A 52 16.78 -6.46 -6.04
C PRO A 52 15.73 -5.41 -6.46
N ASN A 53 14.54 -5.45 -5.89
CA ASN A 53 13.41 -4.59 -6.27
C ASN A 53 12.86 -3.74 -5.14
N ASN A 54 13.42 -3.82 -3.93
CA ASN A 54 12.94 -3.03 -2.79
C ASN A 54 14.03 -2.74 -1.76
N ILE A 55 13.81 -1.70 -1.00
CA ILE A 55 14.61 -1.31 0.15
C ILE A 55 13.69 -1.24 1.36
N GLU A 56 14.08 -1.90 2.44
CA GLU A 56 13.36 -1.94 3.71
C GLU A 56 14.12 -1.14 4.75
N ILE A 57 13.50 -0.10 5.28
CA ILE A 57 14.09 0.81 6.26
C ILE A 57 13.29 0.74 7.55
N LYS A 58 13.96 0.42 8.64
CA LYS A 58 13.38 0.38 9.98
C LYS A 58 13.99 1.49 10.83
N SER A 59 13.14 2.38 11.33
CA SER A 59 13.54 3.53 12.14
C SER A 59 12.82 3.53 13.48
N LEU A 60 13.51 3.95 14.53
CA LEU A 60 12.94 4.30 15.81
C LEU A 60 12.71 5.80 15.83
N LEU A 61 11.49 6.24 15.95
CA LEU A 61 11.13 7.65 16.07
C LEU A 61 10.59 7.92 17.47
N SER A 62 11.20 8.87 18.16
CA SER A 62 10.85 9.22 19.53
C SER A 62 10.17 10.59 19.57
N PHE A 63 9.21 10.69 20.46
CA PHE A 63 8.38 11.88 20.64
C PHE A 63 8.14 12.13 22.12
N THR A 64 7.82 13.36 22.45
CA THR A 64 7.38 13.75 23.79
C THR A 64 5.93 14.25 23.71
N THR A 65 5.02 13.64 24.47
CA THR A 65 3.59 13.98 24.46
C THR A 65 3.34 15.39 24.99
N THR A 66 2.29 16.02 24.48
CA THR A 66 1.82 17.33 24.97
C THR A 66 0.36 17.15 25.45
N PRO A 67 -0.01 17.60 26.67
CA PRO A 67 0.74 18.41 27.64
C PRO A 67 1.55 17.62 28.69
N LEU A 68 1.44 16.28 28.73
CA LEU A 68 1.99 15.46 29.82
C LEU A 68 3.52 15.32 29.81
N ASN A 69 4.18 15.77 28.77
CA ASN A 69 5.63 15.73 28.56
C ASN A 69 6.24 14.32 28.79
N GLN A 70 5.49 13.27 28.43
CA GLN A 70 5.93 11.87 28.56
C GLN A 70 6.63 11.42 27.27
N PRO A 71 7.80 10.80 27.34
CA PRO A 71 8.47 10.25 26.18
C PRO A 71 7.76 8.98 25.70
N TYR A 72 7.68 8.79 24.40
CA TYR A 72 7.29 7.54 23.76
C TYR A 72 8.03 7.36 22.44
N SER A 73 8.24 6.12 22.05
CA SER A 73 8.92 5.79 20.81
C SER A 73 8.09 4.83 19.96
N VAL A 74 8.18 5.02 18.66
CA VAL A 74 7.49 4.19 17.67
C VAL A 74 8.51 3.62 16.71
N THR A 75 8.49 2.31 16.51
CA THR A 75 9.24 1.68 15.44
C THR A 75 8.44 1.76 14.14
N VAL A 76 9.01 2.42 13.15
CA VAL A 76 8.40 2.59 11.82
C VAL A 76 9.16 1.77 10.81
N HIS A 77 8.43 0.98 10.03
CA HIS A 77 8.97 0.23 8.91
C HIS A 77 8.47 0.85 7.60
N ARG A 78 9.40 1.17 6.72
CA ARG A 78 9.12 1.80 5.42
C ARG A 78 9.73 0.95 4.33
N SER A 79 8.91 0.64 3.31
CA SER A 79 9.32 -0.13 2.14
C SER A 79 9.27 0.76 0.90
N LEU A 80 10.37 0.80 0.16
CA LEU A 80 10.45 1.46 -1.15
C LEU A 80 10.54 0.39 -2.22
N PHE A 81 9.65 0.43 -3.20
CA PHE A 81 9.61 -0.53 -4.29
C PHE A 81 9.95 0.13 -5.62
N VAL A 82 10.70 -0.58 -6.45
CA VAL A 82 10.85 -0.20 -7.85
C VAL A 82 9.54 -0.54 -8.56
N LEU A 83 8.95 0.45 -9.22
CA LEU A 83 7.77 0.22 -10.04
C LEU A 83 8.14 -0.59 -11.28
N PRO A 84 7.24 -1.48 -11.77
CA PRO A 84 7.49 -2.22 -12.99
C PRO A 84 7.58 -1.28 -14.21
N ASP A 85 8.43 -1.59 -15.18
CA ASP A 85 8.64 -0.79 -16.40
C ASP A 85 7.33 -0.59 -17.17
N THR A 86 6.49 -1.62 -17.20
CA THR A 86 5.17 -1.55 -17.82
C THR A 86 4.11 -1.53 -16.72
N LEU A 87 3.50 -0.39 -16.52
CA LEU A 87 2.42 -0.23 -15.55
C LEU A 87 1.14 -0.86 -16.08
N MET A 88 0.31 -1.35 -15.15
CA MET A 88 -1.03 -1.84 -15.46
C MET A 88 -1.92 -0.69 -15.94
N ALA A 89 -2.71 -0.93 -16.99
CA ALA A 89 -3.70 0.04 -17.46
C ALA A 89 -4.71 0.36 -16.35
N MET A 90 -4.88 1.64 -16.06
CA MET A 90 -5.86 2.12 -15.09
C MET A 90 -7.27 1.90 -15.61
N ARG A 91 -8.20 1.58 -14.71
CA ARG A 91 -9.63 1.46 -15.01
C ARG A 91 -10.42 2.41 -14.11
N LEU A 92 -11.28 3.20 -14.72
CA LEU A 92 -12.19 4.09 -14.00
C LEU A 92 -13.20 3.27 -13.18
N GLN A 93 -13.58 3.81 -12.03
CA GLN A 93 -14.63 3.25 -11.20
C GLN A 93 -15.98 3.34 -11.93
N ASP A 94 -16.81 2.31 -11.74
CA ASP A 94 -18.20 2.28 -12.15
C ASP A 94 -19.06 2.10 -10.89
N ASN A 95 -20.05 2.98 -10.70
CA ASN A 95 -20.90 2.98 -9.51
C ASN A 95 -21.76 1.71 -9.36
N ARG A 96 -21.86 0.89 -10.40
CA ARG A 96 -22.58 -0.39 -10.36
C ARG A 96 -21.81 -1.48 -9.60
N VAL A 97 -20.50 -1.31 -9.41
CA VAL A 97 -19.64 -2.30 -8.75
C VAL A 97 -18.76 -1.59 -7.71
N GLY A 98 -18.77 -2.11 -6.48
CA GLY A 98 -17.92 -1.61 -5.39
C GLY A 98 -16.51 -2.16 -5.49
N TYR A 99 -15.51 -1.26 -5.51
CA TYR A 99 -14.09 -1.56 -5.42
C TYR A 99 -13.41 -0.62 -4.44
N PHE A 100 -12.30 -1.04 -3.88
CA PHE A 100 -11.35 -0.08 -3.32
C PHE A 100 -10.80 0.78 -4.45
N SER A 101 -10.63 2.07 -4.21
CA SER A 101 -10.27 3.01 -5.25
C SER A 101 -9.28 4.06 -4.78
N SER A 102 -8.63 4.72 -5.74
CA SER A 102 -7.81 5.92 -5.52
C SER A 102 -8.27 7.04 -6.43
N ASP A 103 -8.37 8.23 -5.85
CA ASP A 103 -8.73 9.43 -6.59
C ASP A 103 -7.49 10.12 -7.14
N LYS A 104 -7.61 10.61 -8.37
CA LYS A 104 -6.61 11.44 -9.04
C LYS A 104 -7.28 12.64 -9.68
N SER A 105 -6.53 13.71 -9.84
CA SER A 105 -6.98 14.91 -10.54
C SER A 105 -6.33 14.98 -11.91
N LEU A 106 -7.16 15.04 -12.95
CA LEU A 106 -6.69 15.24 -14.32
C LEU A 106 -6.58 16.74 -14.63
N TYR A 107 -5.38 17.18 -14.94
CA TYR A 107 -5.06 18.51 -15.44
C TYR A 107 -4.68 18.42 -16.90
N THR A 108 -5.33 19.22 -17.74
CA THR A 108 -4.98 19.32 -19.16
C THR A 108 -5.04 20.78 -19.59
N SER A 109 -4.16 21.18 -20.49
CA SER A 109 -4.17 22.53 -21.08
C SER A 109 -5.40 22.82 -21.95
N SER A 110 -6.15 21.78 -22.34
CA SER A 110 -7.35 21.91 -23.18
C SER A 110 -8.64 22.06 -22.37
N LYS A 111 -8.56 22.07 -21.03
CA LYS A 111 -9.76 22.14 -20.15
C LYS A 111 -9.54 23.19 -19.07
N ASP A 112 -10.52 24.03 -18.88
CA ASP A 112 -10.51 25.12 -17.89
C ASP A 112 -10.87 24.68 -16.47
N LYS A 113 -10.94 23.35 -16.25
CA LYS A 113 -11.27 22.78 -14.94
C LYS A 113 -10.48 21.52 -14.65
N ILE A 114 -10.28 21.27 -13.37
CA ILE A 114 -9.76 20.01 -12.85
C ILE A 114 -10.87 18.96 -12.90
N ILE A 115 -10.56 17.80 -13.45
CA ILE A 115 -11.51 16.67 -13.54
C ILE A 115 -11.07 15.62 -12.54
N PRO A 116 -11.87 15.35 -11.48
CA PRO A 116 -11.61 14.24 -10.60
C PRO A 116 -11.84 12.92 -11.35
N GLN A 117 -10.95 11.97 -11.15
CA GLN A 117 -11.05 10.62 -11.71
C GLN A 117 -10.78 9.61 -10.60
N THR A 118 -11.66 8.65 -10.44
CA THR A 118 -11.53 7.57 -9.46
C THR A 118 -11.17 6.28 -10.19
N PHE A 119 -10.06 5.66 -9.77
CA PHE A 119 -9.51 4.44 -10.35
C PHE A 119 -9.65 3.29 -9.38
N ILE A 120 -10.11 2.13 -9.86
CA ILE A 120 -10.29 0.92 -9.06
C ILE A 120 -8.96 0.24 -8.77
N HIS A 121 -8.85 -0.37 -7.59
CA HIS A 121 -7.79 -1.30 -7.25
C HIS A 121 -8.20 -2.71 -7.70
N ARG A 122 -7.36 -3.36 -8.48
CA ARG A 122 -7.56 -4.72 -8.95
C ARG A 122 -6.25 -5.47 -9.08
N TRP A 123 -6.32 -6.76 -9.05
CA TRP A 123 -5.16 -7.61 -9.36
C TRP A 123 -4.77 -7.48 -10.83
N ARG A 124 -3.48 -7.52 -11.10
CA ARG A 124 -2.96 -7.61 -12.47
C ARG A 124 -2.94 -9.06 -12.89
N ILE A 125 -4.06 -9.55 -13.37
CA ILE A 125 -4.22 -10.90 -13.88
C ILE A 125 -4.31 -10.81 -15.39
N GLU A 126 -3.21 -11.11 -16.06
CA GLU A 126 -3.08 -11.05 -17.52
C GLU A 126 -2.66 -12.42 -18.03
N PRO A 127 -3.29 -12.98 -19.09
CA PRO A 127 -2.86 -14.22 -19.71
C PRO A 127 -1.46 -14.07 -20.31
N LYS A 128 -0.72 -15.16 -20.42
CA LYS A 128 0.54 -15.17 -21.15
C LYS A 128 0.28 -14.84 -22.61
N LYS A 129 1.21 -14.16 -23.30
CA LYS A 129 1.05 -13.77 -24.71
C LYS A 129 0.71 -14.93 -25.62
N GLN A 130 1.30 -16.10 -25.38
CA GLN A 130 1.07 -17.33 -26.14
C GLN A 130 -0.34 -17.93 -25.93
N ASP A 131 -1.01 -17.60 -24.83
CA ASP A 131 -2.31 -18.14 -24.45
C ASP A 131 -3.47 -17.18 -24.75
N LEU A 132 -3.20 -16.00 -25.33
CA LEU A 132 -4.22 -15.00 -25.63
C LEU A 132 -5.36 -15.53 -26.52
N GLU A 133 -5.03 -16.29 -27.58
CA GLU A 133 -6.06 -16.85 -28.46
C GLU A 133 -6.96 -17.86 -27.73
N ARG A 134 -6.39 -18.67 -26.85
CA ARG A 134 -7.12 -19.62 -26.01
C ARG A 134 -8.03 -18.90 -25.03
N TYR A 135 -7.50 -17.85 -24.39
CA TYR A 135 -8.25 -17.02 -23.47
C TYR A 135 -9.48 -16.37 -24.15
N PHE A 136 -9.31 -15.80 -25.34
CA PHE A 136 -10.42 -15.21 -26.10
C PHE A 136 -11.43 -16.24 -26.62
N LYS A 137 -11.06 -17.53 -26.70
CA LYS A 137 -11.99 -18.63 -26.98
C LYS A 137 -12.74 -19.11 -25.73
N GLY A 138 -12.46 -18.51 -24.56
CA GLY A 138 -13.08 -18.89 -23.27
C GLY A 138 -12.42 -20.08 -22.59
N GLU A 139 -11.22 -20.50 -23.02
CA GLU A 139 -10.46 -21.55 -22.35
C GLU A 139 -9.78 -20.98 -21.09
N LEU A 140 -9.70 -21.80 -20.03
CA LEU A 140 -8.93 -21.47 -18.84
C LEU A 140 -7.44 -21.43 -19.14
N VAL A 141 -6.78 -20.35 -18.79
CA VAL A 141 -5.34 -20.15 -19.03
C VAL A 141 -4.61 -19.75 -17.74
N GLU A 142 -3.34 -20.10 -17.68
CA GLU A 142 -2.46 -19.66 -16.59
C GLU A 142 -2.15 -18.17 -16.72
N PRO A 143 -2.21 -17.39 -15.62
CA PRO A 143 -1.83 -15.99 -15.66
C PRO A 143 -0.31 -15.85 -15.87
N MET A 144 0.10 -14.72 -16.43
CA MET A 144 1.52 -14.39 -16.56
C MET A 144 2.22 -14.34 -15.20
N LYS A 145 1.53 -13.82 -14.19
CA LYS A 145 1.97 -13.77 -12.80
C LYS A 145 0.83 -14.19 -11.89
N PRO A 146 0.94 -15.31 -11.18
CA PRO A 146 -0.09 -15.74 -10.25
C PRO A 146 -0.16 -14.83 -9.02
N ILE A 147 -1.31 -14.82 -8.36
CA ILE A 147 -1.49 -14.21 -7.04
C ILE A 147 -0.95 -15.20 -6.01
N VAL A 148 0.07 -14.81 -5.25
CA VAL A 148 0.72 -15.67 -4.27
C VAL A 148 0.53 -15.10 -2.87
N PHE A 149 0.01 -15.92 -1.97
CA PHE A 149 -0.10 -15.62 -0.55
C PHE A 149 0.81 -16.54 0.26
N TYR A 150 1.51 -15.97 1.22
CA TYR A 150 2.32 -16.72 2.18
C TYR A 150 1.61 -16.70 3.53
N VAL A 151 1.31 -17.89 4.06
CA VAL A 151 0.74 -18.01 5.42
C VAL A 151 1.90 -17.96 6.41
N ASP A 152 1.93 -16.92 7.25
CA ASP A 152 2.97 -16.72 8.26
C ASP A 152 2.98 -17.85 9.28
N THR A 153 4.19 -18.21 9.74
CA THR A 153 4.38 -19.24 10.79
C THR A 153 3.84 -18.80 12.15
N ALA A 154 3.60 -17.50 12.36
CA ALA A 154 2.94 -16.96 13.54
C ALA A 154 1.47 -17.40 13.67
N PHE A 155 0.82 -17.82 12.57
CA PHE A 155 -0.49 -18.44 12.65
C PHE A 155 -0.40 -19.80 13.36
N PRO A 156 -1.26 -20.06 14.37
CA PRO A 156 -1.34 -21.36 14.99
C PRO A 156 -1.59 -22.46 13.94
N GLU A 157 -0.92 -23.59 14.08
CA GLU A 157 -0.94 -24.67 13.06
C GLU A 157 -2.36 -25.14 12.72
N LYS A 158 -3.24 -25.25 13.74
CA LYS A 158 -4.63 -25.63 13.57
C LYS A 158 -5.44 -24.73 12.63
N TRP A 159 -5.04 -23.48 12.42
CA TRP A 159 -5.73 -22.51 11.57
C TRP A 159 -5.13 -22.38 10.17
N ARG A 160 -3.89 -22.85 9.96
CA ARG A 160 -3.20 -22.69 8.67
C ARG A 160 -3.97 -23.31 7.51
N THR A 161 -4.52 -24.51 7.72
CA THR A 161 -5.32 -25.20 6.71
C THR A 161 -6.58 -24.44 6.35
N VAL A 162 -7.27 -23.90 7.36
CA VAL A 162 -8.52 -23.12 7.16
C VAL A 162 -8.23 -21.81 6.43
N VAL A 163 -7.15 -21.12 6.81
CA VAL A 163 -6.73 -19.88 6.13
C VAL A 163 -6.35 -20.17 4.67
N LYS A 164 -5.60 -21.24 4.44
CA LYS A 164 -5.25 -21.66 3.09
C LYS A 164 -6.49 -21.95 2.25
N GLN A 165 -7.43 -22.74 2.76
CA GLN A 165 -8.68 -23.05 2.08
C GLN A 165 -9.48 -21.80 1.75
N GLY A 166 -9.63 -20.88 2.71
CA GLY A 166 -10.38 -19.63 2.49
C GLY A 166 -9.76 -18.72 1.42
N ILE A 167 -8.44 -18.79 1.21
CA ILE A 167 -7.77 -18.10 0.09
C ILE A 167 -8.02 -18.85 -1.22
N GLU A 168 -7.90 -20.17 -1.22
CA GLU A 168 -8.08 -21.02 -2.42
C GLU A 168 -9.53 -21.02 -2.92
N ASP A 169 -10.52 -20.78 -2.06
CA ASP A 169 -11.94 -20.68 -2.45
C ASP A 169 -12.21 -19.57 -3.47
N TRP A 170 -11.34 -18.55 -3.52
CA TRP A 170 -11.40 -17.50 -4.54
C TRP A 170 -11.05 -17.98 -5.96
N ASN A 171 -10.41 -19.14 -6.10
CA ASN A 171 -10.08 -19.70 -7.41
C ASN A 171 -11.33 -19.88 -8.29
N MET A 172 -12.46 -20.23 -7.70
CA MET A 172 -13.73 -20.34 -8.43
C MET A 172 -14.11 -19.03 -9.16
N ALA A 173 -13.86 -17.88 -8.53
CA ALA A 173 -14.13 -16.59 -9.15
C ALA A 173 -13.13 -16.26 -10.28
N PHE A 174 -11.87 -16.64 -10.10
CA PHE A 174 -10.85 -16.44 -11.14
C PHE A 174 -11.05 -17.38 -12.33
N GLU A 175 -11.44 -18.61 -12.09
CA GLU A 175 -11.81 -19.59 -13.14
C GLU A 175 -13.02 -19.08 -13.95
N ALA A 176 -14.03 -18.53 -13.27
CA ALA A 176 -15.17 -17.91 -13.96
C ALA A 176 -14.75 -16.70 -14.82
N ALA A 177 -13.62 -16.05 -14.49
CA ALA A 177 -13.02 -14.98 -15.30
C ALA A 177 -12.05 -15.50 -16.38
N GLY A 178 -11.89 -16.81 -16.55
CA GLY A 178 -11.04 -17.42 -17.57
C GLY A 178 -9.57 -17.60 -17.15
N VAL A 179 -9.25 -17.46 -15.87
CA VAL A 179 -7.90 -17.58 -15.34
C VAL A 179 -7.83 -18.70 -14.31
N LYS A 180 -6.80 -19.55 -14.41
CA LYS A 180 -6.60 -20.71 -13.55
C LYS A 180 -5.78 -20.36 -12.31
#